data_0611650fa78d7ed479f0c652f07d4d1e
#
_entry.id   0611650fa78d7ed479f0c652f07d4d1e
#
_cell.length_a   1.000
_cell.length_b   1.000
_cell.length_c   1.000
_cell.angle_alpha   90.00
_cell.angle_beta   90.00
_cell.angle_gamma   90.00
#
_symmetry.space_group_name_H-M   'P 1'
#
loop_
_entity.id
_entity.type
_entity.pdbx_description
1 polymer ?
#
loop_
_entity_poly.entity_id
_entity_poly.type
_entity_poly.pdbx_seq_one_letter_code
_entity_poly.pdbx_strand_id
1 'polypeptide(L)'
;SIYEVLQILNINVMSSTLLFYLLNIIIFIAVFIFLLKVKIPLNASESSFFVLLAFILFNKQYSMQYVIWLTSLCVLTLYRLNHSKKILIYCFVLWQVSEFAFQFSFYQRNLTDIYIKNNAKLFPSVSTSTFLQLGIVRYLVVVVFSIYLASVMYKEKHDLANKSSTY
;
A
#
# COMPACT_ATOMS: atom_id res chain seq x y z
N SER A 1 -2.70 4.24 -8.65
CA SER A 1 -1.54 4.90 -8.02
C SER A 1 -1.93 6.30 -7.56
N ILE A 2 -1.13 6.91 -6.69
CA ILE A 2 -1.36 8.31 -6.26
C ILE A 2 -1.34 9.26 -7.47
N TYR A 3 -0.59 8.92 -8.50
CA TYR A 3 -0.51 9.72 -9.74
C TYR A 3 -1.81 9.75 -10.52
N GLU A 4 -2.58 8.68 -10.55
CA GLU A 4 -3.92 8.69 -11.16
C GLU A 4 -4.86 9.65 -10.43
N VAL A 5 -4.79 9.66 -9.09
CA VAL A 5 -5.55 10.59 -8.27
C VAL A 5 -5.14 12.04 -8.55
N LEU A 6 -3.83 12.31 -8.60
CA LEU A 6 -3.29 13.64 -8.88
C LEU A 6 -3.61 14.11 -10.30
N GLN A 7 -3.55 13.21 -11.29
CA GLN A 7 -3.90 13.50 -12.68
C GLN A 7 -5.37 13.86 -12.84
N ILE A 8 -6.26 13.17 -12.15
CA ILE A 8 -7.70 13.45 -12.19
C ILE A 8 -8.03 14.77 -11.45
N LEU A 9 -7.26 15.14 -10.43
CA LEU A 9 -7.36 16.44 -9.76
C LEU A 9 -6.75 17.60 -10.57
N ASN A 10 -6.35 17.38 -11.83
CA ASN A 10 -5.64 18.34 -12.69
C ASN A 10 -4.37 18.92 -12.06
N ILE A 11 -3.81 18.22 -11.07
CA ILE A 11 -2.53 18.58 -10.48
C ILE A 11 -1.44 18.00 -11.39
N ASN A 12 -0.92 18.81 -12.30
CA ASN A 12 0.17 18.45 -13.20
C ASN A 12 1.50 18.33 -12.44
N VAL A 13 1.59 17.36 -11.54
CA VAL A 13 2.79 17.15 -10.72
C VAL A 13 3.96 16.62 -11.55
N MET A 14 3.69 16.05 -12.74
CA MET A 14 4.76 15.39 -13.49
C MET A 14 4.53 15.43 -15.01
N SER A 15 4.89 16.52 -15.61
CA SER A 15 5.07 16.61 -17.07
C SER A 15 6.34 15.88 -17.57
N SER A 16 7.34 15.59 -16.70
CA SER A 16 8.57 14.94 -17.11
C SER A 16 8.72 13.55 -16.49
N THR A 17 8.88 12.57 -17.36
CA THR A 17 9.20 11.17 -17.00
C THR A 17 10.47 11.08 -16.14
N LEU A 18 11.43 11.99 -16.37
CA LEU A 18 12.68 12.06 -15.63
C LEU A 18 12.46 12.38 -14.14
N LEU A 19 11.64 13.39 -13.83
CA LEU A 19 11.34 13.78 -12.45
C LEU A 19 10.68 12.63 -11.69
N PHE A 20 9.82 11.87 -12.35
CA PHE A 20 9.20 10.67 -11.79
C PHE A 20 10.25 9.61 -11.40
N TYR A 21 11.20 9.28 -12.28
CA TYR A 21 12.25 8.32 -11.97
C TYR A 21 13.17 8.80 -10.86
N LEU A 22 13.54 10.08 -10.85
CA LEU A 22 14.35 10.66 -9.78
C LEU A 22 13.65 10.56 -8.42
N LEU A 23 12.35 10.88 -8.36
CA LEU A 23 11.57 10.80 -7.12
C LEU A 23 11.48 9.35 -6.61
N ASN A 24 11.27 8.38 -7.48
CA ASN A 24 11.27 6.96 -7.10
C ASN A 24 12.64 6.53 -6.56
N ILE A 25 13.73 6.92 -7.20
CA ILE A 25 15.10 6.64 -6.73
C ILE A 25 15.31 7.22 -5.34
N ILE A 26 14.94 8.48 -5.11
CA ILE A 26 15.06 9.15 -3.80
C ILE A 26 14.29 8.38 -2.73
N ILE A 27 13.06 7.95 -3.03
CA ILE A 27 12.23 7.19 -2.09
C ILE A 27 12.85 5.84 -1.78
N PHE A 28 13.37 5.11 -2.78
CA PHE A 28 14.06 3.85 -2.56
C PHE A 28 15.31 4.04 -1.69
N ILE A 29 16.11 5.07 -1.95
CA ILE A 29 17.27 5.41 -1.12
C ILE A 29 16.83 5.75 0.30
N ALA A 30 15.77 6.52 0.49
CA ALA A 30 15.25 6.88 1.81
C ALA A 30 14.77 5.64 2.59
N VAL A 31 14.03 4.73 1.94
CA VAL A 31 13.60 3.45 2.55
C VAL A 31 14.80 2.59 2.89
N PHE A 32 15.78 2.50 2.00
CA PHE A 32 17.00 1.73 2.24
C PHE A 32 17.81 2.28 3.43
N ILE A 33 18.00 3.61 3.49
CA ILE A 33 18.66 4.26 4.63
C ILE A 33 17.87 4.03 5.92
N PHE A 34 16.54 4.12 5.86
CA PHE A 34 15.67 3.82 7.01
C PHE A 34 15.89 2.39 7.50
N LEU A 35 15.87 1.40 6.62
CA LEU A 35 16.10 0.00 6.96
C LEU A 35 17.49 -0.24 7.57
N LEU A 36 18.53 0.45 7.06
CA LEU A 36 19.89 0.37 7.62
C LEU A 36 20.01 1.03 9.00
N LYS A 37 19.31 2.16 9.22
CA LYS A 37 19.35 2.90 10.48
C LYS A 37 18.48 2.29 11.57
N VAL A 38 17.51 1.49 11.24
CA VAL A 38 16.71 0.75 12.20
C VAL A 38 17.63 -0.26 12.89
N LYS A 39 18.10 0.07 14.09
CA LYS A 39 18.98 -0.81 14.91
C LYS A 39 18.34 -2.14 15.32
N ILE A 40 17.11 -2.35 14.92
CA ILE A 40 16.30 -3.52 15.25
C ILE A 40 16.41 -4.51 14.10
N PRO A 41 16.81 -5.76 14.34
CA PRO A 41 16.94 -6.75 13.27
C PRO A 41 15.57 -7.05 12.67
N LEU A 42 15.31 -6.48 11.49
CA LEU A 42 14.15 -6.81 10.68
C LEU A 42 14.39 -8.17 10.01
N ASN A 43 13.38 -9.03 10.05
CA ASN A 43 13.40 -10.26 9.28
C ASN A 43 13.24 -9.97 7.78
N ALA A 44 13.65 -10.91 6.93
CA ALA A 44 13.57 -10.75 5.48
C ALA A 44 12.14 -10.42 5.00
N SER A 45 11.09 -11.05 5.57
CA SER A 45 9.70 -10.77 5.22
C SER A 45 9.26 -9.34 5.59
N GLU A 46 9.70 -8.84 6.74
CA GLU A 46 9.40 -7.49 7.23
C GLU A 46 10.07 -6.43 6.35
N SER A 47 11.35 -6.62 6.05
CA SER A 47 12.10 -5.73 5.16
C SER A 47 11.51 -5.73 3.76
N SER A 48 11.19 -6.90 3.22
CA SER A 48 10.57 -7.05 1.90
C SER A 48 9.19 -6.41 1.85
N PHE A 49 8.40 -6.52 2.93
CA PHE A 49 7.10 -5.85 3.02
C PHE A 49 7.25 -4.33 2.87
N PHE A 50 8.13 -3.67 3.63
CA PHE A 50 8.30 -2.22 3.56
C PHE A 50 8.89 -1.75 2.23
N VAL A 51 9.82 -2.49 1.64
CA VAL A 51 10.37 -2.18 0.31
C VAL A 51 9.29 -2.27 -0.76
N LEU A 52 8.52 -3.36 -0.77
CA LEU A 52 7.44 -3.57 -1.74
C LEU A 52 6.30 -2.56 -1.52
N LEU A 53 5.97 -2.23 -0.26
CA LEU A 53 5.00 -1.21 0.08
C LEU A 53 5.40 0.16 -0.48
N ALA A 54 6.65 0.58 -0.26
CA ALA A 54 7.17 1.83 -0.81
C ALA A 54 7.07 1.84 -2.34
N PHE A 55 7.45 0.73 -2.98
CA PHE A 55 7.32 0.58 -4.42
C PHE A 55 5.86 0.78 -4.88
N ILE A 56 4.89 0.12 -4.23
CA ILE A 56 3.47 0.20 -4.61
C ILE A 56 2.90 1.61 -4.39
N LEU A 57 3.25 2.26 -3.28
CA LEU A 57 2.73 3.59 -2.96
C LEU A 57 3.19 4.66 -3.94
N PHE A 58 4.42 4.54 -4.42
CA PHE A 58 5.05 5.57 -5.25
C PHE A 58 5.20 5.20 -6.72
N ASN A 59 4.87 3.96 -7.12
CA ASN A 59 4.93 3.57 -8.52
C ASN A 59 3.74 4.14 -9.31
N LYS A 60 4.02 4.58 -10.54
CA LYS A 60 3.01 5.06 -11.50
C LYS A 60 2.05 3.95 -11.92
N GLN A 61 2.57 2.75 -12.12
CA GLN A 61 1.78 1.60 -12.53
C GLN A 61 1.37 0.80 -11.30
N TYR A 62 0.07 0.67 -11.12
CA TYR A 62 -0.51 -0.16 -10.08
C TYR A 62 -0.94 -1.49 -10.70
N SER A 63 -0.35 -2.58 -10.24
CA SER A 63 -0.71 -3.93 -10.67
C SER A 63 -1.29 -4.73 -9.50
N MET A 64 -2.35 -5.49 -9.75
CA MET A 64 -2.94 -6.42 -8.77
C MET A 64 -1.93 -7.42 -8.21
N GLN A 65 -0.98 -7.85 -9.02
CA GLN A 65 0.06 -8.80 -8.59
C GLN A 65 0.86 -8.28 -7.41
N TYR A 66 1.17 -6.97 -7.39
CA TYR A 66 1.92 -6.36 -6.28
C TYR A 66 1.13 -6.37 -4.97
N VAL A 67 -0.19 -6.21 -5.05
CA VAL A 67 -1.06 -6.29 -3.87
C VAL A 67 -1.06 -7.69 -3.29
N ILE A 68 -1.13 -8.72 -4.12
CA ILE A 68 -1.08 -10.13 -3.68
C ILE A 68 0.25 -10.40 -2.96
N TRP A 69 1.37 -9.95 -3.51
CA TRP A 69 2.69 -10.12 -2.89
C TRP A 69 2.79 -9.36 -1.57
N LEU A 70 2.31 -8.11 -1.54
CA LEU A 70 2.30 -7.29 -0.33
C LEU A 70 1.43 -7.91 0.76
N THR A 71 0.24 -8.43 0.40
CA THR A 71 -0.66 -9.13 1.30
C THR A 71 -0.01 -10.36 1.91
N SER A 72 0.66 -11.17 1.10
CA SER A 72 1.38 -12.37 1.56
C SER A 72 2.49 -12.03 2.55
N LEU A 73 3.31 -11.02 2.25
CA LEU A 73 4.37 -10.54 3.15
C LEU A 73 3.79 -9.94 4.44
N CYS A 74 2.67 -9.23 4.34
CA CYS A 74 1.96 -8.68 5.49
C CYS A 74 1.46 -9.79 6.44
N VAL A 75 0.83 -10.83 5.89
CA VAL A 75 0.36 -11.99 6.69
C VAL A 75 1.52 -12.67 7.42
N LEU A 76 2.65 -12.87 6.73
CA LEU A 76 3.86 -13.44 7.36
C LEU A 76 4.39 -12.54 8.48
N THR A 77 4.35 -11.22 8.30
CA THR A 77 4.77 -10.25 9.31
C THR A 77 3.81 -10.28 10.52
N LEU A 78 2.50 -10.24 10.27
CA LEU A 78 1.48 -10.30 11.33
C LEU A 78 1.52 -11.62 12.11
N TYR A 79 1.80 -12.74 11.47
CA TYR A 79 1.91 -14.04 12.12
C TYR A 79 3.01 -14.05 13.17
N ARG A 80 4.11 -13.35 12.93
CA ARG A 80 5.28 -13.30 13.82
C ARG A 80 5.14 -12.35 15.01
N LEU A 81 4.21 -11.40 14.94
CA LEU A 81 3.96 -10.46 16.05
C LEU A 81 3.20 -11.15 17.18
N ASN A 82 3.63 -10.92 18.43
CA ASN A 82 3.00 -11.50 19.61
C ASN A 82 1.95 -10.59 20.25
N HIS A 83 2.12 -9.26 20.14
CA HIS A 83 1.29 -8.26 20.80
C HIS A 83 0.34 -7.53 19.81
N SER A 84 -0.78 -7.03 20.33
CA SER A 84 -1.73 -6.15 19.60
C SER A 84 -2.35 -6.72 18.31
N LYS A 85 -2.37 -8.06 18.16
CA LYS A 85 -2.83 -8.73 16.94
C LYS A 85 -4.25 -8.34 16.52
N LYS A 86 -5.18 -8.17 17.46
CA LYS A 86 -6.60 -7.92 17.14
C LYS A 86 -6.78 -6.64 16.33
N ILE A 87 -6.24 -5.52 16.80
CA ILE A 87 -6.37 -4.22 16.12
C ILE A 87 -5.65 -4.26 14.77
N LEU A 88 -4.45 -4.86 14.71
CA LEU A 88 -3.73 -5.02 13.44
C LEU A 88 -4.50 -5.85 12.43
N ILE A 89 -5.16 -6.93 12.86
CA ILE A 89 -6.00 -7.74 11.99
C ILE A 89 -7.20 -6.93 11.47
N TYR A 90 -7.86 -6.12 12.31
CA TYR A 90 -8.94 -5.24 11.86
C TYR A 90 -8.43 -4.21 10.83
N CYS A 91 -7.30 -3.57 11.09
CA CYS A 91 -6.71 -2.62 10.14
C CYS A 91 -6.30 -3.32 8.82
N PHE A 92 -5.77 -4.53 8.90
CA PHE A 92 -5.45 -5.35 7.74
C PHE A 92 -6.70 -5.69 6.92
N VAL A 93 -7.78 -6.14 7.57
CA VAL A 93 -9.06 -6.43 6.90
C VAL A 93 -9.62 -5.17 6.26
N LEU A 94 -9.58 -4.04 6.95
CA LEU A 94 -10.03 -2.75 6.39
C LEU A 94 -9.23 -2.37 5.14
N TRP A 95 -7.92 -2.58 5.17
CA TRP A 95 -7.09 -2.38 3.98
C TRP A 95 -7.53 -3.31 2.84
N GLN A 96 -7.71 -4.62 3.08
CA GLN A 96 -8.12 -5.58 2.05
C GLN A 96 -9.49 -5.23 1.45
N VAL A 97 -10.45 -4.79 2.28
CA VAL A 97 -11.76 -4.33 1.82
C VAL A 97 -11.63 -3.08 0.95
N SER A 98 -10.80 -2.12 1.34
CA SER A 98 -10.58 -0.89 0.56
C SER A 98 -9.89 -1.18 -0.78
N GLU A 99 -8.93 -2.13 -0.80
CA GLU A 99 -8.30 -2.62 -2.03
C GLU A 99 -9.31 -3.27 -2.95
N PHE A 100 -10.12 -4.17 -2.43
CA PHE A 100 -11.16 -4.85 -3.22
C PHE A 100 -12.14 -3.84 -3.82
N ALA A 101 -12.64 -2.89 -3.04
CA ALA A 101 -13.56 -1.87 -3.51
C ALA A 101 -12.95 -1.00 -4.63
N PHE A 102 -11.68 -0.61 -4.48
CA PHE A 102 -10.97 0.15 -5.51
C PHE A 102 -10.76 -0.66 -6.78
N GLN A 103 -10.30 -1.91 -6.66
CA GLN A 103 -10.09 -2.81 -7.79
C GLN A 103 -11.39 -3.10 -8.54
N PHE A 104 -12.46 -3.37 -7.81
CA PHE A 104 -13.77 -3.60 -8.39
C PHE A 104 -14.25 -2.37 -9.18
N SER A 105 -14.10 -1.16 -8.62
CA SER A 105 -14.46 0.07 -9.31
C SER A 105 -13.61 0.33 -10.56
N PHE A 106 -12.32 -0.01 -10.52
CA PHE A 106 -11.42 0.09 -11.66
C PHE A 106 -11.85 -0.83 -12.81
N TYR A 107 -12.16 -2.08 -12.49
CA TYR A 107 -12.64 -3.03 -13.51
C TYR A 107 -14.01 -2.64 -14.06
N GLN A 108 -14.95 -2.22 -13.22
CA GLN A 108 -16.24 -1.75 -13.69
C GLN A 108 -16.09 -0.58 -14.66
N ARG A 109 -15.23 0.38 -14.37
CA ARG A 109 -14.98 1.54 -15.24
C ARG A 109 -14.40 1.10 -16.59
N ASN A 110 -13.40 0.25 -16.60
CA ASN A 110 -12.71 -0.18 -17.81
C ASN A 110 -13.53 -1.16 -18.66
N LEU A 111 -14.29 -2.05 -18.01
CA LEU A 111 -15.15 -3.01 -18.70
C LEU A 111 -16.41 -2.35 -19.30
N THR A 112 -16.91 -1.28 -18.68
CA THR A 112 -18.08 -0.54 -19.21
C THR A 112 -17.80 -0.04 -20.62
N ASP A 113 -16.59 0.45 -20.90
CA ASP A 113 -16.23 0.93 -22.24
C ASP A 113 -16.19 -0.19 -23.29
N ILE A 114 -15.87 -1.42 -22.88
CA ILE A 114 -15.84 -2.60 -23.76
C ILE A 114 -17.26 -3.11 -24.01
N TYR A 115 -18.11 -3.14 -22.98
CA TYR A 115 -19.48 -3.68 -23.08
C TYR A 115 -20.51 -2.70 -23.63
N ILE A 116 -20.31 -1.38 -23.50
CA ILE A 116 -21.17 -0.37 -24.12
C ILE A 116 -21.15 -0.49 -25.65
N LYS A 117 -20.02 -0.89 -26.26
CA LYS A 117 -19.92 -1.16 -27.69
C LYS A 117 -20.87 -2.29 -28.16
N ASN A 118 -21.28 -3.18 -27.26
CA ASN A 118 -22.12 -4.35 -27.56
C ASN A 118 -23.55 -4.23 -27.02
N ASN A 119 -24.05 -3.01 -26.69
CA ASN A 119 -25.38 -2.74 -26.16
C ASN A 119 -25.77 -3.48 -24.86
N ALA A 120 -24.85 -4.07 -24.16
CA ALA A 120 -25.11 -4.77 -22.91
C ALA A 120 -24.65 -3.93 -21.71
N LYS A 121 -25.56 -3.13 -21.13
CA LYS A 121 -25.37 -2.49 -19.82
C LYS A 121 -25.46 -3.55 -18.70
N LEU A 122 -24.46 -4.41 -18.59
CA LEU A 122 -24.43 -5.46 -17.57
C LEU A 122 -24.09 -4.95 -16.16
N PHE A 123 -23.42 -3.80 -16.04
CA PHE A 123 -23.04 -3.22 -14.76
C PHE A 123 -23.22 -1.69 -14.76
N PRO A 124 -23.67 -1.09 -13.64
CA PRO A 124 -23.72 0.36 -13.52
C PRO A 124 -22.31 0.95 -13.62
N SER A 125 -22.14 1.97 -14.46
CA SER A 125 -20.86 2.68 -14.58
C SER A 125 -20.52 3.39 -13.27
N VAL A 126 -19.31 3.17 -12.77
CA VAL A 126 -18.80 3.89 -11.61
C VAL A 126 -18.43 5.30 -12.02
N SER A 127 -18.96 6.32 -11.33
CA SER A 127 -18.65 7.71 -11.60
C SER A 127 -17.16 7.99 -11.33
N THR A 128 -16.59 8.95 -12.06
CA THR A 128 -15.20 9.40 -11.85
C THR A 128 -14.96 9.87 -10.42
N SER A 129 -15.96 10.54 -9.82
CA SER A 129 -15.89 10.99 -8.42
C SER A 129 -15.81 9.81 -7.44
N THR A 130 -16.66 8.80 -7.61
CA THR A 130 -16.64 7.60 -6.75
C THR A 130 -15.31 6.84 -6.87
N PHE A 131 -14.81 6.69 -8.09
CA PHE A 131 -13.50 6.06 -8.32
C PHE A 131 -12.36 6.79 -7.61
N LEU A 132 -12.35 8.13 -7.67
CA LEU A 132 -11.39 8.98 -6.97
C LEU A 132 -11.48 8.82 -5.46
N GLN A 133 -12.69 8.89 -4.91
CA GLN A 133 -12.91 8.73 -3.47
C GLN A 133 -12.38 7.37 -2.98
N LEU A 134 -12.69 6.29 -3.68
CA LEU A 134 -12.17 4.95 -3.37
C LEU A 134 -10.65 4.88 -3.46
N GLY A 135 -10.04 5.54 -4.46
CA GLY A 135 -8.58 5.61 -4.59
C GLY A 135 -7.91 6.34 -3.43
N ILE A 136 -8.49 7.47 -2.99
CA ILE A 136 -8.01 8.25 -1.84
C ILE A 136 -8.16 7.45 -0.55
N VAL A 137 -9.35 6.90 -0.30
CA VAL A 137 -9.62 6.09 0.91
C VAL A 137 -8.66 4.92 1.01
N ARG A 138 -8.49 4.17 -0.06
CA ARG A 138 -7.53 3.06 -0.14
C ARG A 138 -6.12 3.51 0.21
N TYR A 139 -5.66 4.61 -0.39
CA TYR A 139 -4.31 5.12 -0.14
C TYR A 139 -4.10 5.51 1.32
N LEU A 140 -5.07 6.22 1.90
CA LEU A 140 -5.03 6.60 3.32
C LEU A 140 -5.02 5.38 4.24
N VAL A 141 -5.88 4.40 3.96
CA VAL A 141 -5.97 3.18 4.78
C VAL A 141 -4.65 2.41 4.78
N VAL A 142 -4.01 2.24 3.62
CA VAL A 142 -2.74 1.51 3.55
C VAL A 142 -1.59 2.27 4.22
N VAL A 143 -1.56 3.59 4.12
CA VAL A 143 -0.55 4.43 4.80
C VAL A 143 -0.72 4.36 6.32
N VAL A 144 -1.94 4.56 6.83
CA VAL A 144 -2.24 4.50 8.26
C VAL A 144 -1.94 3.11 8.83
N PHE A 145 -2.37 2.05 8.14
CA PHE A 145 -2.06 0.67 8.52
C PHE A 145 -0.54 0.43 8.60
N SER A 146 0.20 0.91 7.61
CA SER A 146 1.65 0.70 7.52
C SER A 146 2.41 1.42 8.63
N ILE A 147 2.02 2.65 8.95
CA ILE A 147 2.59 3.41 10.08
C ILE A 147 2.28 2.69 11.41
N TYR A 148 1.05 2.23 11.56
CA TYR A 148 0.65 1.51 12.77
C TYR A 148 1.40 0.19 12.92
N LEU A 149 1.52 -0.60 11.84
CA LEU A 149 2.30 -1.84 11.82
C LEU A 149 3.76 -1.58 12.19
N ALA A 150 4.39 -0.58 11.58
CA ALA A 150 5.77 -0.20 11.89
C ALA A 150 5.95 0.18 13.37
N SER A 151 5.01 0.93 13.95
CA SER A 151 5.07 1.33 15.36
C SER A 151 4.93 0.15 16.32
N VAL A 152 4.05 -0.81 16.02
CA VAL A 152 3.89 -2.03 16.82
C VAL A 152 5.13 -2.92 16.74
N MET A 153 5.68 -3.10 15.53
CA MET A 153 6.92 -3.86 15.32
C MET A 153 8.10 -3.24 16.08
N TYR A 154 8.22 -1.91 16.02
CA TYR A 154 9.26 -1.20 16.75
C TYR A 154 9.16 -1.44 18.26
N LYS A 155 7.97 -1.27 18.83
CA LYS A 155 7.73 -1.47 20.25
C LYS A 155 8.06 -2.89 20.70
N GLU A 156 7.55 -3.89 19.98
CA GLU A 156 7.76 -5.30 20.34
C GLU A 156 9.24 -5.69 20.34
N LYS A 157 9.97 -5.25 19.30
CA LYS A 157 11.40 -5.56 19.20
C LYS A 157 12.24 -4.83 20.23
N HIS A 158 11.88 -3.60 20.56
CA HIS A 158 12.53 -2.84 21.63
C HIS A 158 12.35 -3.50 22.98
N ASP A 159 11.15 -4.00 23.29
CA ASP A 159 10.86 -4.69 24.52
C ASP A 159 11.63 -6.01 24.63
N LEU A 160 11.81 -6.73 23.52
CA LEU A 160 12.62 -7.96 23.47
C LEU A 160 14.12 -7.66 23.68
N ALA A 161 14.64 -6.61 23.06
CA ALA A 161 16.05 -6.21 23.22
C ALA A 161 16.37 -5.82 24.69
N ASN A 162 15.47 -5.10 25.35
CA ASN A 162 15.63 -4.73 26.76
C ASN A 162 15.61 -5.93 27.69
N LYS A 163 14.76 -6.93 27.43
CA LYS A 163 14.73 -8.18 28.21
C LYS A 163 15.99 -9.00 28.07
N SER A 164 16.61 -9.03 26.90
CA SER A 164 17.86 -9.78 26.65
C SER A 164 19.09 -9.14 27.31
N SER A 165 19.05 -7.85 27.62
CA SER A 165 20.15 -7.12 28.27
C SER A 165 20.14 -7.22 29.81
N THR A 166 19.08 -7.79 30.39
CA THR A 166 18.91 -7.94 31.84
C THR A 166 19.33 -9.34 32.37
N TYR A 167 19.79 -10.20 31.49
CA TYR A 167 20.40 -11.51 31.81
C TYR A 167 21.88 -11.52 31.43
#